data_e3950de437425194bfd7815d50f94ba6
#
_entry.id   e3950de437425194bfd7815d50f94ba6
#
_cell.length_a   1.000
_cell.length_b   1.000
_cell.length_c   1.000
_cell.angle_alpha   90.00
_cell.angle_beta   90.00
_cell.angle_gamma   90.00
#
_symmetry.space_group_name_H-M   'P 1'
#
loop_
_entity.id
_entity.type
_entity.pdbx_description
1 polymer ?
#
loop_
_entity_poly.entity_id
_entity_poly.type
_entity_poly.pdbx_seq_one_letter_code
_entity_poly.pdbx_strand_id
1 'polypeptide(L)'
;MKVNYHHKLIILLFFLAGTTAAKIQAQDSAAATTILSLRYFLPENKVPYIEVNTKKKTGRIFEPVKGVAVNVYFNETSERNLLGKIITASNGIGKVAIPASFKAAWDSATEVKFLAVSDSSKGQESLSDDVTIKKAVLVLDTTSADEVRTVTAQLKEKKGNEWIAVKEIEMKVGVKRLGGNLTVGDADTYTSDSTGLASAEYKRDSLAGDEKGNLILVAKVEDNDTYGNLVVEKSVPWGKAVQADTHFWHRTLWSTGNRAPVWLIFIAFAIIAGVWSTIIYLVRQIIKIKKIGKEYERTATAIK
;
A
#
# COMPACT_ATOMS: atom_id res chain seq x y z
N MET A 1 -75.66 -27.24 12.00
CA MET A 1 -74.60 -26.32 12.33
C MET A 1 -73.24 -27.03 12.06
N LYS A 2 -72.70 -26.85 10.85
CA LYS A 2 -71.38 -27.46 10.45
C LYS A 2 -70.27 -26.50 10.81
N VAL A 3 -69.48 -26.80 11.83
CA VAL A 3 -68.35 -26.03 12.25
C VAL A 3 -67.18 -26.36 11.32
N ASN A 4 -66.70 -25.34 10.60
CA ASN A 4 -65.56 -25.46 9.65
C ASN A 4 -64.29 -25.81 10.38
N TYR A 5 -63.84 -27.05 10.34
CA TYR A 5 -62.58 -27.55 10.90
C TYR A 5 -61.35 -26.99 10.19
N HIS A 6 -61.50 -26.49 8.98
CA HIS A 6 -60.35 -25.95 8.20
C HIS A 6 -59.76 -24.68 8.80
N HIS A 7 -60.50 -23.79 9.43
CA HIS A 7 -60.02 -22.57 10.05
C HIS A 7 -59.22 -22.84 11.33
N LYS A 8 -59.58 -23.87 12.09
CA LYS A 8 -58.84 -24.24 13.31
C LYS A 8 -57.52 -24.93 12.99
N LEU A 9 -57.42 -25.64 11.84
CA LEU A 9 -56.20 -26.28 11.39
C LEU A 9 -55.17 -25.23 10.89
N ILE A 10 -55.64 -24.20 10.18
CA ILE A 10 -54.76 -23.11 9.69
C ILE A 10 -54.20 -22.28 10.83
N ILE A 11 -54.98 -21.98 11.86
CA ILE A 11 -54.54 -21.25 13.06
C ILE A 11 -53.52 -22.06 13.86
N LEU A 12 -53.70 -23.39 13.94
CA LEU A 12 -52.75 -24.28 14.62
C LEU A 12 -51.39 -24.37 13.87
N LEU A 13 -51.43 -24.37 12.53
CA LEU A 13 -50.23 -24.37 11.68
C LEU A 13 -49.46 -23.04 11.76
N PHE A 14 -50.17 -21.89 11.88
CA PHE A 14 -49.51 -20.59 12.10
C PHE A 14 -48.88 -20.44 13.49
N PHE A 15 -49.44 -21.08 14.52
CA PHE A 15 -48.86 -21.07 15.86
C PHE A 15 -47.63 -21.98 15.96
N LEU A 16 -47.59 -23.08 15.17
CA LEU A 16 -46.43 -23.99 15.16
C LEU A 16 -45.25 -23.42 14.35
N ALA A 17 -45.51 -22.55 13.35
CA ALA A 17 -44.48 -21.87 12.58
C ALA A 17 -43.84 -20.69 13.33
N GLY A 18 -44.53 -20.12 14.32
CA GLY A 18 -44.04 -18.98 15.12
C GLY A 18 -43.02 -19.33 16.21
N THR A 19 -42.91 -20.62 16.59
CA THR A 19 -42.04 -21.03 17.71
C THR A 19 -40.64 -21.50 17.29
N THR A 20 -40.34 -21.59 16.00
CA THR A 20 -39.01 -22.01 15.51
C THR A 20 -38.08 -20.85 15.12
N ALA A 21 -38.54 -19.59 15.18
CA ALA A 21 -37.73 -18.40 14.80
C ALA A 21 -36.98 -17.78 15.99
N ALA A 22 -36.98 -18.35 17.17
CA ALA A 22 -36.38 -17.74 18.38
C ALA A 22 -35.16 -18.49 18.94
N LYS A 23 -34.42 -19.23 18.11
CA LYS A 23 -33.17 -19.88 18.53
C LYS A 23 -32.05 -19.79 17.51
N ILE A 24 -31.79 -18.61 16.99
CA ILE A 24 -30.49 -18.34 16.32
C ILE A 24 -30.01 -16.97 16.80
N GLN A 25 -29.52 -16.93 18.04
CA GLN A 25 -28.56 -15.91 18.50
C GLN A 25 -27.88 -16.47 19.77
N ALA A 26 -27.26 -17.64 19.65
CA ALA A 26 -26.02 -17.85 20.38
C ALA A 26 -24.93 -17.22 19.49
N GLN A 27 -24.89 -15.89 19.49
CA GLN A 27 -23.72 -15.16 19.04
C GLN A 27 -22.67 -15.51 20.09
N ASP A 28 -21.81 -16.48 19.75
CA ASP A 28 -20.58 -16.73 20.46
C ASP A 28 -19.87 -15.38 20.50
N SER A 29 -20.04 -14.67 21.57
CA SER A 29 -19.33 -13.44 21.85
C SER A 29 -17.88 -13.87 22.14
N ALA A 30 -17.18 -14.25 21.07
CA ALA A 30 -15.77 -14.55 21.14
C ALA A 30 -15.11 -13.34 21.80
N ALA A 31 -14.62 -13.54 23.03
CA ALA A 31 -13.99 -12.48 23.79
C ALA A 31 -12.93 -11.81 22.90
N ALA A 32 -13.05 -10.51 22.71
CA ALA A 32 -12.14 -9.77 21.87
C ALA A 32 -10.78 -9.69 22.56
N THR A 33 -9.77 -10.32 21.99
CA THR A 33 -8.40 -10.35 22.53
C THR A 33 -7.53 -9.40 21.74
N THR A 34 -6.83 -8.49 22.42
CA THR A 34 -5.81 -7.65 21.79
C THR A 34 -4.49 -8.42 21.72
N ILE A 35 -3.87 -8.42 20.55
CA ILE A 35 -2.61 -9.10 20.28
C ILE A 35 -1.57 -8.03 19.94
N LEU A 36 -0.40 -8.13 20.54
CA LEU A 36 0.80 -7.38 20.24
C LEU A 36 1.72 -8.32 19.44
N SER A 37 2.34 -7.84 18.39
CA SER A 37 3.36 -8.59 17.64
C SER A 37 4.53 -7.69 17.25
N LEU A 38 5.75 -8.24 17.35
CA LEU A 38 6.97 -7.59 16.93
C LEU A 38 7.48 -8.17 15.61
N ARG A 39 8.07 -7.29 14.79
CA ARG A 39 8.82 -7.67 13.61
C ARG A 39 10.09 -6.87 13.51
N TYR A 40 11.17 -7.53 13.18
CA TYR A 40 12.47 -6.91 12.93
C TYR A 40 12.64 -6.62 11.44
N PHE A 41 13.18 -5.45 11.12
CA PHE A 41 13.48 -5.01 9.74
C PHE A 41 14.88 -4.44 9.63
N LEU A 42 15.62 -4.86 8.60
CA LEU A 42 16.93 -4.33 8.24
C LEU A 42 16.93 -3.92 6.75
N PRO A 43 16.59 -2.65 6.43
CA PRO A 43 16.68 -2.14 5.07
C PRO A 43 18.12 -1.78 4.72
N GLU A 44 18.55 -2.15 3.52
CA GLU A 44 19.86 -1.78 2.93
C GLU A 44 21.07 -2.11 3.83
N ASN A 45 20.95 -3.08 4.73
CA ASN A 45 21.96 -3.39 5.74
C ASN A 45 22.40 -2.16 6.58
N LYS A 46 21.55 -1.13 6.69
CA LYS A 46 21.88 0.14 7.36
C LYS A 46 21.34 0.17 8.78
N VAL A 47 20.27 0.88 8.99
CA VAL A 47 19.67 1.10 10.32
C VAL A 47 18.51 0.15 10.54
N PRO A 48 18.65 -0.82 11.45
CA PRO A 48 17.55 -1.69 11.78
C PRO A 48 16.46 -0.97 12.57
N TYR A 49 15.23 -1.41 12.39
CA TYR A 49 14.10 -0.93 13.17
C TYR A 49 13.18 -2.09 13.57
N ILE A 50 12.48 -1.89 14.67
CA ILE A 50 11.43 -2.79 15.13
C ILE A 50 10.08 -2.19 14.80
N GLU A 51 9.24 -2.98 14.16
CA GLU A 51 7.84 -2.68 13.93
C GLU A 51 6.99 -3.40 14.96
N VAL A 52 6.17 -2.64 15.67
CA VAL A 52 5.18 -3.17 16.62
C VAL A 52 3.82 -3.08 15.95
N ASN A 53 3.07 -4.17 15.99
CA ASN A 53 1.74 -4.24 15.42
C ASN A 53 0.74 -4.66 16.50
N THR A 54 -0.32 -3.88 16.68
CA THR A 54 -1.39 -4.16 17.63
C THR A 54 -2.70 -4.40 16.90
N LYS A 55 -3.30 -5.57 17.13
CA LYS A 55 -4.55 -6.00 16.51
C LYS A 55 -5.51 -6.54 17.54
N LYS A 56 -6.78 -6.25 17.39
CA LYS A 56 -7.87 -6.86 18.14
C LYS A 56 -8.44 -8.02 17.34
N LYS A 57 -8.41 -9.20 17.91
CA LYS A 57 -9.00 -10.42 17.35
C LYS A 57 -10.40 -10.59 17.88
N THR A 58 -11.40 -10.62 17.01
CA THR A 58 -12.80 -10.94 17.32
C THR A 58 -13.21 -12.10 16.43
N GLY A 59 -13.21 -13.31 16.96
CA GLY A 59 -13.41 -14.52 16.17
C GLY A 59 -12.30 -14.72 15.13
N ARG A 60 -12.62 -14.56 13.83
CA ARG A 60 -11.67 -14.68 12.72
C ARG A 60 -11.23 -13.32 12.15
N ILE A 61 -11.74 -12.23 12.67
CA ILE A 61 -11.46 -10.88 12.16
C ILE A 61 -10.36 -10.24 13.01
N PHE A 62 -9.40 -9.60 12.35
CA PHE A 62 -8.33 -8.83 12.98
C PHE A 62 -8.49 -7.36 12.60
N GLU A 63 -8.70 -6.51 13.60
CA GLU A 63 -8.82 -5.07 13.42
C GLU A 63 -7.61 -4.35 14.03
N PRO A 64 -7.03 -3.34 13.37
CA PRO A 64 -5.91 -2.59 13.91
C PRO A 64 -6.36 -1.78 15.15
N VAL A 65 -5.53 -1.75 16.18
CA VAL A 65 -5.77 -0.96 17.39
C VAL A 65 -4.82 0.23 17.42
N LYS A 66 -5.37 1.44 17.36
CA LYS A 66 -4.60 2.69 17.46
C LYS A 66 -4.41 3.14 18.91
N GLY A 67 -3.36 3.93 19.13
CA GLY A 67 -3.16 4.64 20.40
C GLY A 67 -2.62 3.79 21.54
N VAL A 68 -2.18 2.56 21.27
CA VAL A 68 -1.53 1.71 22.27
C VAL A 68 -0.10 2.22 22.47
N ALA A 69 0.23 2.58 23.72
CA ALA A 69 1.58 2.95 24.11
C ALA A 69 2.39 1.68 24.39
N VAL A 70 3.51 1.52 23.69
CA VAL A 70 4.37 0.34 23.78
C VAL A 70 5.81 0.77 24.02
N ASN A 71 6.44 0.19 25.02
CA ASN A 71 7.85 0.35 25.32
C ASN A 71 8.62 -0.80 24.65
N VAL A 72 9.65 -0.50 23.88
CA VAL A 72 10.49 -1.50 23.21
C VAL A 72 11.87 -1.51 23.85
N TYR A 73 12.34 -2.70 24.22
CA TYR A 73 13.58 -2.90 24.97
C TYR A 73 14.56 -3.77 24.17
N PHE A 74 15.85 -3.59 24.48
CA PHE A 74 16.97 -4.35 23.96
C PHE A 74 17.44 -5.37 25.00
N ASN A 75 17.33 -6.65 24.70
CA ASN A 75 17.67 -7.82 25.53
C ASN A 75 16.84 -7.97 26.82
N GLU A 76 16.68 -6.93 27.63
CA GLU A 76 16.01 -7.00 28.92
C GLU A 76 15.09 -5.81 29.18
N THR A 77 14.01 -6.02 29.94
CA THR A 77 13.06 -4.97 30.30
C THR A 77 13.63 -4.11 31.44
N SER A 78 14.51 -3.19 31.11
CA SER A 78 15.06 -2.19 32.02
C SER A 78 15.07 -0.81 31.39
N GLU A 79 15.04 0.24 32.20
CA GLU A 79 15.12 1.63 31.68
C GLU A 79 16.39 1.90 30.90
N ARG A 80 17.50 1.24 31.23
CA ARG A 80 18.79 1.38 30.53
C ARG A 80 18.75 0.75 29.14
N ASN A 81 17.87 -0.23 28.93
CA ASN A 81 17.72 -0.99 27.71
C ASN A 81 16.52 -0.53 26.88
N LEU A 82 15.87 0.56 27.26
CA LEU A 82 14.74 1.13 26.52
C LEU A 82 15.22 1.73 25.19
N LEU A 83 14.83 1.12 24.07
CA LEU A 83 15.06 1.65 22.73
C LEU A 83 14.17 2.87 22.44
N GLY A 84 12.94 2.81 22.90
CA GLY A 84 11.99 3.92 22.75
C GLY A 84 10.58 3.55 23.15
N LYS A 85 9.78 4.58 23.39
CA LYS A 85 8.33 4.49 23.61
C LYS A 85 7.61 4.93 22.35
N ILE A 86 6.70 4.11 21.85
CA ILE A 86 5.93 4.37 20.64
C ILE A 86 4.44 4.30 20.93
N ILE A 87 3.67 5.03 20.13
CA ILE A 87 2.21 4.97 20.14
C ILE A 87 1.77 4.47 18.77
N THR A 88 0.94 3.43 18.73
CA THR A 88 0.48 2.85 17.48
C THR A 88 -0.44 3.80 16.71
N ALA A 89 -0.21 3.93 15.41
CA ALA A 89 -0.96 4.77 14.50
C ALA A 89 -2.36 4.19 14.19
N SER A 90 -3.12 4.83 13.31
CA SER A 90 -4.48 4.38 12.92
C SER A 90 -4.52 2.98 12.29
N ASN A 91 -3.41 2.53 11.71
CA ASN A 91 -3.24 1.18 11.15
C ASN A 91 -2.75 0.14 12.19
N GLY A 92 -2.66 0.51 13.48
CA GLY A 92 -2.17 -0.35 14.54
C GLY A 92 -0.65 -0.56 14.54
N ILE A 93 0.11 0.19 13.73
CA ILE A 93 1.56 0.00 13.57
C ILE A 93 2.31 1.16 14.24
N GLY A 94 3.38 0.80 14.94
CA GLY A 94 4.39 1.74 15.44
C GLY A 94 5.80 1.26 15.07
N LYS A 95 6.75 2.16 14.88
CA LYS A 95 8.13 1.83 14.50
C LYS A 95 9.12 2.52 15.42
N VAL A 96 10.16 1.81 15.81
CA VAL A 96 11.29 2.34 16.55
C VAL A 96 12.59 1.88 15.90
N ALA A 97 13.45 2.83 15.53
CA ALA A 97 14.80 2.53 15.07
C ALA A 97 15.73 2.29 16.28
N ILE A 98 16.78 1.49 16.10
CA ILE A 98 17.80 1.32 17.13
C ILE A 98 18.58 2.64 17.28
N PRO A 99 18.52 3.30 18.45
CA PRO A 99 19.21 4.56 18.66
C PRO A 99 20.74 4.43 18.58
N ALA A 100 21.43 5.52 18.25
CA ALA A 100 22.88 5.53 18.16
C ALA A 100 23.59 5.14 19.48
N SER A 101 22.95 5.35 20.63
CA SER A 101 23.44 4.92 21.94
C SER A 101 23.61 3.41 22.06
N PHE A 102 22.81 2.62 21.33
CA PHE A 102 22.88 1.16 21.32
C PHE A 102 23.75 0.60 20.20
N LYS A 103 24.34 1.48 19.36
CA LYS A 103 25.12 1.04 18.18
C LYS A 103 26.29 0.12 18.56
N ALA A 104 27.05 0.43 19.60
CA ALA A 104 28.18 -0.40 20.05
C ALA A 104 27.70 -1.80 20.52
N ALA A 105 26.62 -1.87 21.32
CA ALA A 105 26.04 -3.11 21.75
C ALA A 105 25.47 -3.92 20.57
N TRP A 106 24.80 -3.25 19.63
CA TRP A 106 24.33 -3.84 18.39
C TRP A 106 25.48 -4.39 17.54
N ASP A 107 26.55 -3.61 17.33
CA ASP A 107 27.67 -4.01 16.47
C ASP A 107 28.46 -5.19 17.02
N SER A 108 28.58 -5.32 18.34
CA SER A 108 29.27 -6.45 19.01
C SER A 108 28.42 -7.73 19.08
N ALA A 109 27.08 -7.61 19.10
CA ALA A 109 26.20 -8.74 19.25
C ALA A 109 26.20 -9.66 18.01
N THR A 110 26.02 -10.96 18.23
CA THR A 110 25.73 -11.98 17.21
C THR A 110 24.24 -12.33 17.18
N GLU A 111 23.60 -12.23 18.34
CA GLU A 111 22.17 -12.47 18.55
C GLU A 111 21.62 -11.39 19.48
N VAL A 112 20.41 -10.94 19.24
CA VAL A 112 19.75 -9.89 20.01
C VAL A 112 18.29 -10.24 20.22
N LYS A 113 17.82 -10.04 21.44
CA LYS A 113 16.43 -10.16 21.81
C LYS A 113 15.78 -8.77 21.88
N PHE A 114 14.66 -8.60 21.21
CA PHE A 114 13.81 -7.41 21.35
C PHE A 114 12.56 -7.77 22.11
N LEU A 115 12.17 -6.94 23.06
CA LEU A 115 10.96 -7.13 23.86
C LEU A 115 10.09 -5.89 23.71
N ALA A 116 8.80 -6.09 23.53
CA ALA A 116 7.81 -5.03 23.59
C ALA A 116 6.84 -5.28 24.73
N VAL A 117 6.57 -4.24 25.50
CA VAL A 117 5.61 -4.27 26.59
C VAL A 117 4.67 -3.08 26.44
N SER A 118 3.36 -3.34 26.38
CA SER A 118 2.39 -2.25 26.36
C SER A 118 2.16 -1.70 27.77
N ASP A 119 1.96 -0.39 27.86
CA ASP A 119 1.49 0.19 29.11
C ASP A 119 0.11 -0.37 29.45
N SER A 120 -0.10 -0.78 30.68
CA SER A 120 -1.44 -1.15 31.16
C SER A 120 -2.33 0.08 31.18
N SER A 121 -3.39 0.10 30.38
CA SER A 121 -4.43 1.13 30.46
C SER A 121 -5.66 0.57 31.20
N LYS A 122 -6.49 1.48 31.74
CA LYS A 122 -7.68 1.09 32.53
C LYS A 122 -8.51 0.01 31.83
N GLY A 123 -8.42 -1.22 32.32
CA GLY A 123 -9.21 -2.37 31.86
C GLY A 123 -8.56 -3.24 30.76
N GLN A 124 -7.29 -3.00 30.40
CA GLN A 124 -6.52 -3.91 29.55
C GLN A 124 -5.28 -4.40 30.29
N GLU A 125 -5.07 -5.72 30.24
CA GLU A 125 -3.83 -6.34 30.72
C GLU A 125 -2.65 -5.84 29.89
N SER A 126 -1.45 -5.81 30.50
CA SER A 126 -0.22 -5.50 29.79
C SER A 126 0.04 -6.59 28.76
N LEU A 127 0.19 -6.18 27.50
CA LEU A 127 0.57 -7.08 26.41
C LEU A 127 2.08 -7.09 26.30
N SER A 128 2.65 -8.27 26.08
CA SER A 128 4.08 -8.41 25.81
C SER A 128 4.29 -9.37 24.65
N ASP A 129 5.33 -9.09 23.86
CA ASP A 129 5.83 -9.97 22.82
C ASP A 129 7.34 -9.81 22.70
N ASP A 130 8.02 -10.84 22.23
CA ASP A 130 9.46 -10.80 22.03
C ASP A 130 9.88 -11.48 20.73
N VAL A 131 10.99 -11.01 20.16
CA VAL A 131 11.62 -11.60 18.99
C VAL A 131 13.12 -11.67 19.18
N THR A 132 13.69 -12.84 18.93
CA THR A 132 15.15 -13.06 19.01
C THR A 132 15.70 -13.19 17.60
N ILE A 133 16.66 -12.34 17.25
CA ILE A 133 17.20 -12.23 15.90
C ILE A 133 18.70 -12.49 15.92
N LYS A 134 19.15 -13.39 15.04
CA LYS A 134 20.56 -13.51 14.71
C LYS A 134 20.97 -12.43 13.72
N LYS A 135 22.10 -11.80 14.00
CA LYS A 135 22.59 -10.73 13.16
C LYS A 135 23.04 -11.25 11.80
N ALA A 136 22.41 -10.75 10.76
CA ALA A 136 22.68 -11.14 9.37
C ALA A 136 22.75 -9.93 8.46
N VAL A 137 23.40 -10.11 7.31
CA VAL A 137 23.42 -9.17 6.19
C VAL A 137 23.00 -9.89 4.91
N LEU A 138 22.21 -9.22 4.12
CA LEU A 138 21.80 -9.72 2.80
C LEU A 138 22.66 -9.04 1.73
N VAL A 139 23.29 -9.83 0.89
CA VAL A 139 24.13 -9.34 -0.22
C VAL A 139 23.43 -9.64 -1.53
N LEU A 140 23.37 -8.65 -2.41
CA LEU A 140 22.83 -8.80 -3.77
C LEU A 140 23.91 -8.49 -4.79
N ASP A 141 24.23 -9.48 -5.61
CA ASP A 141 25.19 -9.33 -6.70
C ASP A 141 24.58 -9.64 -8.06
N THR A 142 25.27 -9.22 -9.12
CA THR A 142 24.75 -9.37 -10.49
C THR A 142 25.91 -9.66 -11.42
N THR A 143 25.73 -10.65 -12.27
CA THR A 143 26.68 -11.00 -13.33
C THR A 143 25.99 -10.94 -14.69
N SER A 144 26.75 -10.60 -15.72
CA SER A 144 26.31 -10.63 -17.10
C SER A 144 27.41 -11.27 -17.93
N ALA A 145 27.13 -12.48 -18.44
CA ALA A 145 28.05 -13.25 -19.26
C ALA A 145 27.25 -13.88 -20.41
N ASP A 146 27.79 -13.83 -21.62
CA ASP A 146 27.20 -14.46 -22.83
C ASP A 146 25.72 -14.13 -23.04
N GLU A 147 25.35 -12.85 -22.86
CA GLU A 147 23.96 -12.34 -22.93
C GLU A 147 23.04 -12.82 -21.80
N VAL A 148 23.49 -13.74 -20.94
CA VAL A 148 22.76 -14.19 -19.76
C VAL A 148 23.04 -13.26 -18.60
N ARG A 149 21.98 -12.70 -18.02
CA ARG A 149 22.03 -11.85 -16.83
C ARG A 149 21.57 -12.64 -15.63
N THR A 150 22.41 -12.77 -14.64
CA THR A 150 22.13 -13.51 -13.42
C THR A 150 22.14 -12.59 -12.22
N VAL A 151 21.15 -12.73 -11.36
CA VAL A 151 21.03 -12.05 -10.08
C VAL A 151 21.30 -13.09 -8.98
N THR A 152 22.24 -12.80 -8.10
CA THR A 152 22.62 -13.69 -7.00
C THR A 152 22.39 -12.98 -5.67
N ALA A 153 21.62 -13.62 -4.79
CA ALA A 153 21.41 -13.18 -3.42
C ALA A 153 22.09 -14.13 -2.43
N GLN A 154 22.70 -13.58 -1.39
CA GLN A 154 23.38 -14.36 -0.35
C GLN A 154 23.07 -13.78 1.02
N LEU A 155 22.55 -14.59 1.93
CA LEU A 155 22.42 -14.25 3.34
C LEU A 155 23.67 -14.70 4.08
N LYS A 156 24.28 -13.78 4.86
CA LYS A 156 25.42 -14.08 5.72
C LYS A 156 25.07 -13.77 7.16
N GLU A 157 25.25 -14.75 8.04
CA GLU A 157 25.06 -14.60 9.49
C GLU A 157 26.38 -14.23 10.16
N LYS A 158 26.34 -13.42 11.19
CA LYS A 158 27.51 -13.07 12.00
C LYS A 158 27.78 -14.16 13.04
N LYS A 159 28.93 -14.83 12.93
CA LYS A 159 29.43 -15.81 13.90
C LYS A 159 30.74 -15.33 14.52
N GLY A 160 30.66 -14.82 15.75
CA GLY A 160 31.83 -14.12 16.33
C GLY A 160 32.24 -12.89 15.50
N ASN A 161 33.42 -12.92 14.91
CA ASN A 161 33.93 -11.86 14.02
C ASN A 161 33.79 -12.14 12.53
N GLU A 162 33.28 -13.29 12.15
CA GLU A 162 33.20 -13.72 10.76
C GLU A 162 31.75 -13.70 10.25
N TRP A 163 31.61 -13.54 8.93
CA TRP A 163 30.35 -13.61 8.23
C TRP A 163 30.28 -14.94 7.47
N ILE A 164 29.37 -15.82 7.89
CA ILE A 164 29.22 -17.15 7.32
C ILE A 164 27.94 -17.18 6.48
N ALA A 165 28.03 -17.73 5.27
CA ALA A 165 26.89 -17.90 4.38
C ALA A 165 25.88 -18.90 4.96
N VAL A 166 24.59 -18.57 4.85
CA VAL A 166 23.49 -19.38 5.37
C VAL A 166 22.82 -20.10 4.20
N LYS A 167 22.69 -21.41 4.34
CA LYS A 167 22.03 -22.29 3.35
C LYS A 167 20.54 -22.49 3.68
N GLU A 168 19.78 -22.94 2.67
CA GLU A 168 18.37 -23.32 2.82
C GLU A 168 17.45 -22.16 3.27
N ILE A 169 17.79 -20.92 2.88
CA ILE A 169 16.98 -19.74 3.16
C ILE A 169 16.19 -19.35 1.92
N GLU A 170 14.90 -19.15 2.09
CA GLU A 170 14.03 -18.62 1.05
C GLU A 170 14.24 -17.12 0.89
N MET A 171 14.52 -16.69 -0.32
CA MET A 171 14.72 -15.31 -0.70
C MET A 171 13.85 -14.94 -1.90
N LYS A 172 13.26 -13.77 -1.88
CA LYS A 172 12.56 -13.20 -3.03
C LYS A 172 13.47 -12.27 -3.77
N VAL A 173 13.63 -12.48 -5.07
CA VAL A 173 14.45 -11.65 -5.94
C VAL A 173 13.56 -11.04 -7.01
N GLY A 174 13.62 -9.72 -7.15
CA GLY A 174 12.72 -9.00 -8.05
C GLY A 174 13.26 -7.67 -8.55
N VAL A 175 12.49 -7.03 -9.41
CA VAL A 175 12.70 -5.65 -9.87
C VAL A 175 11.69 -4.77 -9.14
N LYS A 176 12.15 -3.74 -8.46
CA LYS A 176 11.31 -2.78 -7.76
C LYS A 176 10.46 -1.98 -8.73
N ARG A 177 9.16 -1.92 -8.48
CA ARG A 177 8.17 -1.16 -9.25
C ARG A 177 7.25 -0.39 -8.31
N LEU A 178 6.51 0.57 -8.85
CA LEU A 178 5.61 1.43 -8.07
C LEU A 178 4.53 0.65 -7.32
N GLY A 179 4.03 -0.44 -7.91
CA GLY A 179 2.97 -1.28 -7.32
C GLY A 179 3.44 -2.53 -6.60
N GLY A 180 4.77 -2.72 -6.43
CA GLY A 180 5.35 -3.91 -5.81
C GLY A 180 6.60 -4.40 -6.53
N ASN A 181 7.08 -5.60 -6.20
CA ASN A 181 8.23 -6.17 -6.88
C ASN A 181 7.77 -7.13 -7.98
N LEU A 182 8.38 -6.99 -9.15
CA LEU A 182 8.22 -7.93 -10.26
C LEU A 182 9.31 -8.98 -10.17
N THR A 183 8.98 -10.26 -10.26
CA THR A 183 9.97 -11.36 -10.25
C THR A 183 10.97 -11.24 -11.39
N VAL A 184 12.23 -11.58 -11.14
CA VAL A 184 13.29 -11.54 -12.17
C VAL A 184 13.17 -12.67 -13.17
N GLY A 185 12.76 -13.84 -12.73
CA GLY A 185 12.58 -15.06 -13.52
C GLY A 185 11.18 -15.66 -13.39
N ASP A 186 11.10 -16.98 -13.43
CA ASP A 186 9.83 -17.72 -13.42
C ASP A 186 9.33 -18.03 -12.01
N ALA A 187 10.22 -18.01 -11.00
CA ALA A 187 9.88 -18.27 -9.61
C ALA A 187 9.73 -17.00 -8.78
N ASP A 188 8.82 -17.02 -7.81
CA ASP A 188 8.65 -15.92 -6.85
C ASP A 188 9.68 -15.99 -5.73
N THR A 189 10.15 -17.18 -5.37
CA THR A 189 11.11 -17.45 -4.30
C THR A 189 12.24 -18.32 -4.81
N TYR A 190 13.43 -18.09 -4.28
CA TYR A 190 14.65 -18.85 -4.55
C TYR A 190 15.27 -19.27 -3.23
N THR A 191 15.62 -20.54 -3.11
CA THR A 191 16.25 -21.08 -1.90
C THR A 191 17.76 -21.09 -2.07
N SER A 192 18.51 -20.66 -1.04
CA SER A 192 19.96 -20.70 -1.08
C SER A 192 20.47 -22.16 -1.07
N ASP A 193 21.49 -22.40 -1.87
CA ASP A 193 22.16 -23.69 -2.04
C ASP A 193 23.12 -24.02 -0.89
N SER A 194 23.91 -25.07 -1.05
CA SER A 194 24.93 -25.49 -0.08
C SER A 194 26.03 -24.45 0.16
N THR A 195 26.23 -23.51 -0.76
CA THR A 195 27.17 -22.38 -0.64
C THR A 195 26.51 -21.12 -0.09
N GLY A 196 25.20 -21.19 0.21
CA GLY A 196 24.40 -20.08 0.69
C GLY A 196 24.00 -19.08 -0.40
N LEU A 197 24.11 -19.44 -1.67
CA LEU A 197 23.75 -18.60 -2.81
C LEU A 197 22.37 -18.97 -3.35
N ALA A 198 21.54 -17.97 -3.58
CA ALA A 198 20.30 -18.09 -4.35
C ALA A 198 20.49 -17.34 -5.67
N SER A 199 20.46 -18.07 -6.78
CA SER A 199 20.69 -17.52 -8.12
C SER A 199 19.41 -17.52 -8.94
N ALA A 200 19.14 -16.44 -9.63
CA ALA A 200 18.00 -16.23 -10.49
C ALA A 200 18.44 -15.67 -11.84
N GLU A 201 18.04 -16.31 -12.93
CA GLU A 201 18.24 -15.77 -14.27
C GLU A 201 17.26 -14.62 -14.51
N TYR A 202 17.77 -13.50 -15.03
CA TYR A 202 16.95 -12.35 -15.38
C TYR A 202 16.33 -12.52 -16.77
N LYS A 203 15.02 -12.77 -16.83
CA LYS A 203 14.27 -13.06 -18.06
C LYS A 203 13.39 -11.91 -18.55
N ARG A 204 13.70 -10.67 -18.19
CA ARG A 204 12.85 -9.50 -18.47
C ARG A 204 13.51 -8.49 -19.41
N ASP A 205 13.54 -8.77 -20.70
CA ASP A 205 14.33 -8.03 -21.69
C ASP A 205 13.84 -6.61 -22.03
N SER A 206 12.63 -6.23 -21.63
CA SER A 206 12.00 -4.99 -22.13
C SER A 206 11.43 -4.09 -21.03
N LEU A 207 11.98 -4.16 -19.82
CA LEU A 207 11.49 -3.32 -18.73
C LEU A 207 11.95 -1.86 -18.91
N ALA A 208 11.00 -0.94 -18.72
CA ALA A 208 11.30 0.48 -18.66
C ALA A 208 12.18 0.77 -17.43
N GLY A 209 13.32 1.40 -17.64
CA GLY A 209 14.22 1.88 -16.61
C GLY A 209 13.99 3.37 -16.30
N ASP A 210 14.98 3.98 -15.63
CA ASP A 210 15.07 5.44 -15.49
C ASP A 210 15.52 6.08 -16.83
N GLU A 211 15.83 7.38 -16.80
CA GLU A 211 16.36 8.12 -17.97
C GLU A 211 17.67 7.54 -18.53
N LYS A 212 18.42 6.81 -17.71
CA LYS A 212 19.67 6.13 -18.08
C LYS A 212 19.48 4.64 -18.36
N GLY A 213 18.26 4.13 -18.23
CA GLY A 213 17.94 2.71 -18.39
C GLY A 213 18.27 1.87 -17.16
N ASN A 214 18.45 2.46 -15.98
CA ASN A 214 18.69 1.68 -14.79
C ASN A 214 17.40 1.08 -14.23
N LEU A 215 17.52 -0.13 -13.73
CA LEU A 215 16.50 -0.83 -12.92
C LEU A 215 17.01 -0.99 -11.49
N ILE A 216 16.11 -0.95 -10.54
CA ILE A 216 16.42 -1.28 -9.16
C ILE A 216 16.05 -2.73 -8.92
N LEU A 217 17.05 -3.59 -8.79
CA LEU A 217 16.88 -4.97 -8.33
C LEU A 217 16.74 -4.97 -6.81
N VAL A 218 15.96 -5.89 -6.30
CA VAL A 218 15.71 -6.05 -4.87
C VAL A 218 15.80 -7.51 -4.49
N ALA A 219 16.53 -7.82 -3.43
CA ALA A 219 16.47 -9.10 -2.76
C ALA A 219 15.89 -8.92 -1.36
N LYS A 220 15.06 -9.88 -0.93
CA LYS A 220 14.37 -9.85 0.36
C LYS A 220 14.39 -11.21 1.01
N VAL A 221 14.55 -11.19 2.33
CA VAL A 221 14.14 -12.27 3.23
C VAL A 221 12.95 -11.74 4.00
N GLU A 222 11.81 -12.41 3.96
CA GLU A 222 10.58 -11.94 4.57
C GLU A 222 10.09 -12.92 5.63
N ASP A 223 9.65 -12.38 6.77
CA ASP A 223 9.05 -13.10 7.91
C ASP A 223 9.84 -14.35 8.36
N ASN A 224 11.19 -14.26 8.32
CA ASN A 224 12.05 -15.34 8.80
C ASN A 224 12.19 -15.26 10.33
N ASP A 225 11.91 -16.35 11.03
CA ASP A 225 11.93 -16.42 12.49
C ASP A 225 13.30 -16.13 13.10
N THR A 226 14.38 -16.44 12.38
CA THR A 226 15.76 -16.29 12.86
C THR A 226 16.38 -14.95 12.49
N TYR A 227 16.10 -14.44 11.29
CA TYR A 227 16.75 -13.26 10.74
C TYR A 227 15.81 -12.07 10.56
N GLY A 228 14.49 -12.28 10.70
CA GLY A 228 13.47 -11.25 10.48
C GLY A 228 13.30 -10.88 9.03
N ASN A 229 13.12 -9.59 8.78
CA ASN A 229 12.90 -9.04 7.43
C ASN A 229 14.12 -8.24 6.99
N LEU A 230 14.80 -8.72 5.95
CA LEU A 230 15.94 -8.05 5.36
C LEU A 230 15.63 -7.66 3.92
N VAL A 231 16.08 -6.48 3.53
CA VAL A 231 15.88 -5.97 2.16
C VAL A 231 17.16 -5.30 1.70
N VAL A 232 17.61 -5.60 0.50
CA VAL A 232 18.74 -4.93 -0.16
C VAL A 232 18.35 -4.58 -1.60
N GLU A 233 18.79 -3.42 -2.06
CA GLU A 233 18.54 -2.93 -3.41
C GLU A 233 19.87 -2.69 -4.14
N LYS A 234 19.86 -2.92 -5.46
CA LYS A 234 21.03 -2.66 -6.34
C LYS A 234 20.52 -2.08 -7.66
N SER A 235 21.10 -0.96 -8.07
CA SER A 235 20.79 -0.37 -9.37
C SER A 235 21.66 -1.00 -10.46
N VAL A 236 21.05 -1.38 -11.59
CA VAL A 236 21.72 -2.03 -12.73
C VAL A 236 21.19 -1.46 -14.06
N PRO A 237 22.05 -1.28 -15.09
CA PRO A 237 21.65 -0.71 -16.38
C PRO A 237 21.05 -1.77 -17.33
N TRP A 238 20.02 -2.47 -16.87
CA TRP A 238 19.38 -3.58 -17.62
C TRP A 238 18.02 -3.23 -18.21
N GLY A 239 17.56 -2.01 -18.01
CA GLY A 239 16.30 -1.53 -18.52
C GLY A 239 16.45 -0.73 -19.82
N LYS A 240 15.31 -0.42 -20.43
CA LYS A 240 15.24 0.55 -21.52
C LYS A 240 15.13 1.95 -20.95
N ALA A 241 15.99 2.87 -21.40
CA ALA A 241 15.89 4.27 -21.03
C ALA A 241 14.53 4.85 -21.42
N VAL A 242 13.83 5.43 -20.48
CA VAL A 242 12.54 6.07 -20.67
C VAL A 242 12.63 7.50 -20.16
N GLN A 243 12.51 8.46 -21.07
CA GLN A 243 12.31 9.84 -20.69
C GLN A 243 10.87 10.00 -20.17
N ALA A 244 10.74 10.41 -18.94
CA ALA A 244 9.44 10.79 -18.41
C ALA A 244 8.96 12.03 -19.19
N ASP A 245 7.90 11.87 -19.97
CA ASP A 245 7.26 13.01 -20.60
C ASP A 245 6.59 13.86 -19.50
N THR A 246 7.34 14.84 -19.01
CA THR A 246 6.89 15.77 -17.95
C THR A 246 6.04 16.90 -18.52
N HIS A 247 5.77 16.90 -19.83
CA HIS A 247 4.92 17.91 -20.43
C HIS A 247 3.49 17.80 -19.89
N PHE A 248 3.19 18.65 -18.93
CA PHE A 248 1.88 18.78 -18.29
C PHE A 248 0.75 18.95 -19.31
N TRP A 249 1.05 19.53 -20.46
CA TRP A 249 0.15 19.78 -21.60
C TRP A 249 -0.47 18.51 -22.20
N HIS A 250 0.18 17.35 -22.06
CA HIS A 250 -0.34 16.09 -22.58
C HIS A 250 -1.30 15.36 -21.63
N ARG A 251 -1.40 15.83 -20.38
CA ARG A 251 -2.23 15.22 -19.32
C ARG A 251 -3.42 16.08 -18.91
N THR A 252 -3.67 17.20 -19.59
CA THR A 252 -4.82 18.04 -19.29
C THR A 252 -6.10 17.40 -19.82
N LEU A 253 -7.20 17.57 -19.09
CA LEU A 253 -8.56 17.20 -19.54
C LEU A 253 -8.97 17.92 -20.84
N TRP A 254 -8.27 18.98 -21.22
CA TRP A 254 -8.45 19.73 -22.45
C TRP A 254 -7.56 19.11 -23.52
N SER A 255 -8.19 18.56 -24.55
CA SER A 255 -7.49 18.17 -25.76
C SER A 255 -6.88 19.41 -26.41
N THR A 256 -5.56 19.42 -26.61
CA THR A 256 -4.93 20.44 -27.47
C THR A 256 -5.51 20.32 -28.87
N GLY A 257 -5.71 21.47 -29.56
CA GLY A 257 -6.36 21.52 -30.91
C GLY A 257 -5.84 20.49 -31.92
N ASN A 258 -4.56 20.12 -31.80
CA ASN A 258 -3.92 19.12 -32.68
C ASN A 258 -4.34 17.65 -32.39
N ARG A 259 -5.04 17.39 -31.29
CA ARG A 259 -5.47 16.03 -30.92
C ARG A 259 -6.99 15.88 -30.80
N ALA A 260 -7.72 16.98 -30.91
CA ALA A 260 -9.17 16.91 -30.99
C ALA A 260 -9.62 16.39 -32.34
N PRO A 261 -10.58 15.46 -32.42
CA PRO A 261 -11.16 15.07 -33.70
C PRO A 261 -11.73 16.30 -34.45
N VAL A 262 -11.35 16.45 -35.69
CA VAL A 262 -11.68 17.65 -36.51
C VAL A 262 -13.19 17.93 -36.55
N TRP A 263 -14.00 16.89 -36.59
CA TRP A 263 -15.46 17.01 -36.60
C TRP A 263 -16.00 17.63 -35.29
N LEU A 264 -15.36 17.35 -34.11
CA LEU A 264 -15.74 17.91 -32.83
C LEU A 264 -15.50 19.42 -32.80
N ILE A 265 -14.39 19.86 -33.38
CA ILE A 265 -14.03 21.28 -33.52
C ILE A 265 -15.08 21.99 -34.36
N PHE A 266 -15.48 21.40 -35.50
CA PHE A 266 -16.52 21.98 -36.35
C PHE A 266 -17.86 22.10 -35.63
N ILE A 267 -18.30 21.10 -34.89
CA ILE A 267 -19.54 21.15 -34.08
C ILE A 267 -19.47 22.26 -33.03
N ALA A 268 -18.37 22.38 -32.33
CA ALA A 268 -18.19 23.41 -31.29
C ALA A 268 -18.29 24.81 -31.91
N PHE A 269 -17.61 25.07 -33.05
CA PHE A 269 -17.70 26.35 -33.75
C PHE A 269 -19.08 26.60 -34.35
N ALA A 270 -19.77 25.57 -34.87
CA ALA A 270 -21.12 25.70 -35.40
C ALA A 270 -22.13 26.13 -34.32
N ILE A 271 -22.02 25.54 -33.12
CA ILE A 271 -22.88 25.94 -32.01
C ILE A 271 -22.61 27.40 -31.60
N ILE A 272 -21.33 27.78 -31.47
CA ILE A 272 -20.97 29.17 -31.13
C ILE A 272 -21.50 30.14 -32.19
N ALA A 273 -21.28 29.84 -33.50
CA ALA A 273 -21.76 30.68 -34.59
C ALA A 273 -23.30 30.77 -34.62
N GLY A 274 -24.01 29.68 -34.35
CA GLY A 274 -25.47 29.66 -34.25
C GLY A 274 -25.98 30.58 -33.11
N VAL A 275 -25.40 30.50 -31.95
CA VAL A 275 -25.76 31.34 -30.81
C VAL A 275 -25.51 32.82 -31.11
N TRP A 276 -24.33 33.16 -31.66
CA TRP A 276 -24.03 34.54 -32.01
C TRP A 276 -24.93 35.07 -33.13
N SER A 277 -25.27 34.25 -34.15
CA SER A 277 -26.18 34.62 -35.21
C SER A 277 -27.59 34.99 -34.68
N THR A 278 -28.11 34.17 -33.74
CA THR A 278 -29.42 34.46 -33.12
C THR A 278 -29.39 35.76 -32.28
N ILE A 279 -28.32 35.97 -31.51
CA ILE A 279 -28.16 37.23 -30.74
C ILE A 279 -28.09 38.44 -31.65
N ILE A 280 -27.30 38.40 -32.72
CA ILE A 280 -27.19 39.48 -33.69
C ILE A 280 -28.53 39.73 -34.39
N TYR A 281 -29.27 38.69 -34.74
CA TYR A 281 -30.61 38.80 -35.31
C TYR A 281 -31.58 39.50 -34.38
N LEU A 282 -31.61 39.09 -33.07
CA LEU A 282 -32.47 39.72 -32.06
C LEU A 282 -32.12 41.19 -31.86
N VAL A 283 -30.84 41.53 -31.75
CA VAL A 283 -30.39 42.93 -31.61
C VAL A 283 -30.84 43.77 -32.83
N ARG A 284 -30.70 43.26 -34.04
CA ARG A 284 -31.19 43.95 -35.25
C ARG A 284 -32.69 44.16 -35.23
N GLN A 285 -33.47 43.18 -34.77
CA GLN A 285 -34.93 43.32 -34.64
C GLN A 285 -35.30 44.37 -33.62
N ILE A 286 -34.63 44.43 -32.44
CA ILE A 286 -34.83 45.48 -31.41
C ILE A 286 -34.52 46.85 -31.97
N ILE A 287 -33.41 47.02 -32.70
CA ILE A 287 -33.06 48.29 -33.34
C ILE A 287 -34.12 48.70 -34.37
N LYS A 288 -34.63 47.76 -35.19
CA LYS A 288 -35.67 48.00 -36.15
C LYS A 288 -36.98 48.48 -35.50
N ILE A 289 -37.41 47.80 -34.41
CA ILE A 289 -38.59 48.17 -33.64
C ILE A 289 -38.44 49.57 -33.04
N LYS A 290 -37.26 49.87 -32.47
CA LYS A 290 -36.97 51.20 -31.90
C LYS A 290 -37.00 52.28 -33.01
N LYS A 291 -36.54 52.00 -34.21
CA LYS A 291 -36.59 52.95 -35.34
C LYS A 291 -38.02 53.20 -35.78
N ILE A 292 -38.86 52.19 -35.95
CA ILE A 292 -40.26 52.29 -36.28
C ILE A 292 -41.04 53.09 -35.19
N GLY A 293 -40.77 52.81 -33.88
CA GLY A 293 -41.36 53.55 -32.78
C GLY A 293 -41.06 55.06 -32.82
N LYS A 294 -39.81 55.43 -33.12
CA LYS A 294 -39.41 56.84 -33.29
C LYS A 294 -40.04 57.51 -34.52
N GLU A 295 -40.22 56.81 -35.62
CA GLU A 295 -40.92 57.34 -36.80
C GLU A 295 -42.40 57.56 -36.50
N TYR A 296 -43.04 56.67 -35.75
CA TYR A 296 -44.44 56.81 -35.37
C TYR A 296 -44.63 58.05 -34.41
N GLU A 297 -43.76 58.23 -33.43
CA GLU A 297 -43.78 59.43 -32.56
C GLU A 297 -43.61 60.72 -33.33
N ARG A 298 -42.70 60.78 -34.34
CA ARG A 298 -42.51 61.93 -35.20
C ARG A 298 -43.75 62.30 -36.02
N THR A 299 -44.40 61.24 -36.59
CA THR A 299 -45.60 61.40 -37.39
C THR A 299 -46.78 61.83 -36.54
N ALA A 300 -46.92 61.33 -35.34
CA ALA A 300 -47.96 61.71 -34.38
C ALA A 300 -47.80 63.17 -33.87
N THR A 301 -46.55 63.64 -33.75
CA THR A 301 -46.26 65.06 -33.37
C THR A 301 -46.45 66.01 -34.51
N ALA A 302 -46.36 65.60 -35.75
CA ALA A 302 -46.58 66.49 -36.94
C ALA A 302 -48.05 66.67 -37.31
N ILE A 303 -48.97 65.89 -36.73
CA ILE A 303 -50.43 65.98 -36.95
C ILE A 303 -51.14 66.81 -35.87
N LYS A 304 -50.44 67.25 -34.85
CA LYS A 304 -50.91 68.20 -33.84
C LYS A 304 -50.49 69.62 -34.14
#